data_6daf60281a766dad644dccf76dd356c1
#
_entry.id   6daf60281a766dad644dccf76dd356c1
#
_cell.length_a   1.000
_cell.length_b   1.000
_cell.length_c   1.000
_cell.angle_alpha   90.00
_cell.angle_beta   90.00
_cell.angle_gamma   90.00
#
_symmetry.space_group_name_H-M   'P 1'
#
loop_
_entity.id
_entity.type
_entity.pdbx_description
1 polymer ?
#
loop_
_entity_poly.entity_id
_entity_poly.type
_entity_poly.pdbx_seq_one_letter_code
_entity_poly.pdbx_strand_id
1 'polypeptide(L)'
;MDSSANQQAVILFAHGSRDPLWRRPIEAVAHQMKQLSPQIEVACAYLELSDPDLPSTVSKLVSHGIGTIRIVPMFLGVGKHAREDLPKLVQDLQGLYPNVSFELRQAVGEEPELIQSMAAIALRVN
;
A
#
# COMPACT_ATOMS: atom_id res chain seq x y z
N MET A 1 -26.76 -4.66 -12.60
CA MET A 1 -25.62 -3.72 -12.66
C MET A 1 -24.41 -4.37 -12.02
N ASP A 2 -23.33 -4.39 -12.75
CA ASP A 2 -22.09 -4.95 -12.24
C ASP A 2 -21.37 -3.92 -11.37
N SER A 3 -21.20 -4.23 -10.09
CA SER A 3 -20.51 -3.35 -9.14
C SER A 3 -19.01 -3.59 -9.07
N SER A 4 -18.49 -4.60 -9.78
CA SER A 4 -17.07 -4.94 -9.66
C SER A 4 -16.16 -3.81 -10.13
N ALA A 5 -16.57 -3.01 -11.12
CA ALA A 5 -15.80 -1.86 -11.59
C ALA A 5 -15.62 -0.78 -10.51
N ASN A 6 -16.49 -0.79 -9.46
CA ASN A 6 -16.43 0.14 -8.35
C ASN A 6 -15.77 -0.47 -7.12
N GLN A 7 -15.38 -1.74 -7.18
CA GLN A 7 -14.68 -2.36 -6.06
C GLN A 7 -13.32 -1.73 -5.89
N GLN A 8 -12.98 -1.52 -4.63
CA GLN A 8 -11.76 -0.81 -4.26
C GLN A 8 -10.79 -1.72 -3.52
N ALA A 9 -9.52 -1.50 -3.77
CA ALA A 9 -8.46 -2.15 -3.03
C ALA A 9 -7.44 -1.12 -2.58
N VAL A 10 -6.79 -1.41 -1.47
CA VAL A 10 -5.66 -0.64 -0.96
C VAL A 10 -4.46 -1.57 -0.89
N ILE A 11 -3.36 -1.14 -1.46
CA ILE A 11 -2.09 -1.85 -1.36
C ILE A 11 -1.19 -1.09 -0.40
N LEU A 12 -0.78 -1.77 0.67
CA LEU A 12 0.25 -1.27 1.56
C LEU A 12 1.59 -1.66 0.96
N PHE A 13 2.37 -0.67 0.53
CA PHE A 13 3.63 -0.90 -0.18
C PHE A 13 4.79 -0.56 0.73
N ALA A 14 5.68 -1.54 0.96
CA ALA A 14 6.79 -1.41 1.88
C ALA A 14 8.09 -1.86 1.22
N HIS A 15 9.23 -1.62 1.88
CA HIS A 15 10.53 -1.97 1.32
C HIS A 15 10.73 -3.46 1.10
N GLY A 16 10.42 -4.25 2.10
CA GLY A 16 10.73 -5.67 2.08
C GLY A 16 11.96 -6.00 2.88
N SER A 17 12.07 -7.26 3.30
CA SER A 17 13.18 -7.77 4.07
C SER A 17 13.21 -9.29 3.96
N ARG A 18 14.39 -9.87 4.10
CA ARG A 18 14.53 -11.33 4.17
C ARG A 18 14.08 -11.89 5.51
N ASP A 19 13.95 -11.03 6.52
CA ASP A 19 13.50 -11.46 7.85
C ASP A 19 11.97 -11.54 7.85
N PRO A 20 11.38 -12.73 8.02
CA PRO A 20 9.92 -12.87 8.01
C PRO A 20 9.23 -12.10 9.14
N LEU A 21 9.92 -11.78 10.22
CA LEU A 21 9.33 -11.01 11.32
C LEU A 21 9.19 -9.53 10.97
N TRP A 22 9.99 -9.04 10.01
CA TRP A 22 10.00 -7.64 9.65
C TRP A 22 8.64 -7.16 9.14
N ARG A 23 7.88 -8.03 8.46
CA ARG A 23 6.61 -7.64 7.85
C ARG A 23 5.43 -7.64 8.82
N ARG A 24 5.61 -8.12 10.04
CA ARG A 24 4.50 -8.23 11.01
C ARG A 24 3.76 -6.92 11.24
N PRO A 25 4.44 -5.77 11.44
CA PRO A 25 3.70 -4.51 11.62
C PRO A 25 2.87 -4.13 10.40
N ILE A 26 3.37 -4.35 9.19
CA ILE A 26 2.63 -4.05 7.97
C ILE A 26 1.39 -4.93 7.87
N GLU A 27 1.56 -6.22 8.15
CA GLU A 27 0.45 -7.18 8.11
C GLU A 27 -0.58 -6.87 9.19
N ALA A 28 -0.14 -6.37 10.35
CA ALA A 28 -1.05 -5.97 11.40
C ALA A 28 -1.91 -4.79 10.97
N VAL A 29 -1.33 -3.82 10.26
CA VAL A 29 -2.10 -2.70 9.71
C VAL A 29 -3.14 -3.21 8.72
N ALA A 30 -2.75 -4.12 7.84
CA ALA A 30 -3.67 -4.71 6.87
C ALA A 30 -4.83 -5.41 7.58
N HIS A 31 -4.53 -6.15 8.64
CA HIS A 31 -5.56 -6.85 9.42
C HIS A 31 -6.55 -5.86 10.03
N GLN A 32 -6.06 -4.78 10.62
CA GLN A 32 -6.93 -3.74 11.19
C GLN A 32 -7.82 -3.11 10.12
N MET A 33 -7.25 -2.86 8.94
CA MET A 33 -8.02 -2.26 7.83
C MET A 33 -9.17 -3.19 7.42
N LYS A 34 -8.93 -4.49 7.37
CA LYS A 34 -9.98 -5.45 7.01
C LYS A 34 -11.12 -5.45 8.00
N GLN A 35 -10.82 -5.21 9.28
CA GLN A 35 -11.85 -5.10 10.31
C GLN A 35 -12.60 -3.79 10.23
N LEU A 36 -11.89 -2.69 9.92
CA LEU A 36 -12.52 -1.36 9.82
C LEU A 36 -13.38 -1.23 8.57
N SER A 37 -12.98 -1.85 7.47
CA SER A 37 -13.66 -1.72 6.17
C SER A 37 -13.67 -3.07 5.45
N PRO A 38 -14.53 -4.00 5.87
CA PRO A 38 -14.51 -5.35 5.29
C PRO A 38 -14.78 -5.40 3.78
N GLN A 39 -15.41 -4.37 3.22
CA GLN A 39 -15.73 -4.32 1.81
C GLN A 39 -14.57 -3.90 0.93
N ILE A 40 -13.49 -3.38 1.52
CA ILE A 40 -12.30 -2.98 0.77
C ILE A 40 -11.27 -4.10 0.83
N GLU A 41 -10.77 -4.50 -0.33
CA GLU A 41 -9.72 -5.51 -0.38
C GLU A 41 -8.39 -4.87 -0.01
N VAL A 42 -7.61 -5.51 0.87
CA VAL A 42 -6.33 -5.01 1.34
C VAL A 42 -5.25 -6.01 1.00
N ALA A 43 -4.16 -5.54 0.43
CA ALA A 43 -3.02 -6.37 0.09
C ALA A 43 -1.73 -5.68 0.52
N CYS A 44 -0.70 -6.47 0.78
CA CYS A 44 0.64 -5.97 1.05
C CYS A 44 1.53 -6.32 -0.14
N ALA A 45 2.36 -5.37 -0.57
CA ALA A 45 3.32 -5.60 -1.63
C ALA A 45 4.66 -4.97 -1.23
N TYR A 46 5.73 -5.48 -1.81
CA TYR A 46 7.08 -5.11 -1.36
C TYR A 46 7.95 -4.69 -2.54
N LEU A 47 8.86 -3.78 -2.27
CA LEU A 47 9.79 -3.28 -3.27
C LEU A 47 10.80 -4.34 -3.67
N GLU A 48 11.32 -5.06 -2.67
CA GLU A 48 12.35 -6.08 -2.90
C GLU A 48 12.40 -7.06 -1.72
N LEU A 49 13.12 -8.15 -1.89
CA LEU A 49 13.46 -9.11 -0.83
C LEU A 49 12.27 -9.87 -0.22
N SER A 50 11.07 -9.53 -0.58
CA SER A 50 9.83 -10.17 -0.09
C SER A 50 8.84 -10.27 -1.22
N ASP A 51 8.00 -11.28 -1.18
CA ASP A 51 6.90 -11.44 -2.14
C ASP A 51 5.58 -11.08 -1.46
N PRO A 52 4.60 -10.61 -2.23
CA PRO A 52 4.65 -10.32 -3.66
C PRO A 52 5.19 -8.91 -3.94
N ASP A 53 5.62 -8.68 -5.18
CA ASP A 53 5.95 -7.34 -5.65
C ASP A 53 4.69 -6.57 -6.06
N LEU A 54 4.85 -5.29 -6.40
CA LEU A 54 3.70 -4.46 -6.74
C LEU A 54 3.01 -4.90 -8.03
N PRO A 55 3.73 -5.16 -9.14
CA PRO A 55 3.04 -5.60 -10.37
C PRO A 55 2.24 -6.89 -10.19
N SER A 56 2.79 -7.87 -9.48
CA SER A 56 2.10 -9.14 -9.24
C SER A 56 0.84 -8.94 -8.40
N THR A 57 0.91 -8.07 -7.41
CA THR A 57 -0.23 -7.75 -6.55
C THR A 57 -1.33 -7.08 -7.35
N VAL A 58 -0.97 -6.11 -8.19
CA VAL A 58 -1.94 -5.42 -9.04
C VAL A 58 -2.60 -6.41 -10.00
N SER A 59 -1.82 -7.28 -10.63
CA SER A 59 -2.36 -8.29 -11.54
C SER A 59 -3.41 -9.16 -10.85
N LYS A 60 -3.12 -9.59 -9.64
CA LYS A 60 -4.06 -10.40 -8.87
C LYS A 60 -5.33 -9.64 -8.54
N LEU A 61 -5.21 -8.40 -8.10
CA LEU A 61 -6.37 -7.58 -7.76
C LEU A 61 -7.25 -7.32 -8.98
N VAL A 62 -6.63 -7.02 -10.11
CA VAL A 62 -7.38 -6.80 -11.35
C VAL A 62 -8.12 -8.06 -11.76
N SER A 63 -7.51 -9.23 -11.58
CA SER A 63 -8.17 -10.50 -11.87
C SER A 63 -9.35 -10.77 -10.96
N HIS A 64 -9.40 -10.14 -9.78
CA HIS A 64 -10.52 -10.23 -8.85
C HIS A 64 -11.62 -9.20 -9.15
N GLY A 65 -11.46 -8.41 -10.21
CA GLY A 65 -12.48 -7.43 -10.59
C GLY A 65 -12.33 -6.07 -9.93
N ILE A 66 -11.18 -5.79 -9.32
CA ILE A 66 -10.95 -4.50 -8.67
C ILE A 66 -10.82 -3.41 -9.75
N GLY A 67 -11.55 -2.31 -9.58
CA GLY A 67 -11.55 -1.20 -10.52
C GLY A 67 -10.84 0.05 -10.02
N THR A 68 -10.56 0.13 -8.73
CA THR A 68 -9.85 1.26 -8.13
C THR A 68 -8.81 0.75 -7.15
N ILE A 69 -7.56 1.15 -7.33
CA ILE A 69 -6.44 0.71 -6.50
C ILE A 69 -5.72 1.93 -5.94
N ARG A 70 -5.67 1.99 -4.61
CA ARG A 70 -4.92 3.03 -3.90
C ARG A 70 -3.64 2.41 -3.36
N ILE A 71 -2.50 3.03 -3.67
CA ILE A 71 -1.19 2.55 -3.23
C ILE A 71 -0.69 3.47 -2.14
N VAL A 72 -0.43 2.91 -0.97
CA VAL A 72 -0.01 3.65 0.23
C VAL A 72 1.41 3.23 0.59
N PRO A 73 2.42 4.08 0.35
CA PRO A 73 3.78 3.75 0.74
C PRO A 73 3.92 3.79 2.26
N MET A 74 4.34 2.66 2.83
CA MET A 74 4.50 2.50 4.27
C MET A 74 5.93 2.84 4.67
N PHE A 75 6.34 4.07 4.35
CA PHE A 75 7.68 4.60 4.64
C PHE A 75 7.56 5.75 5.62
N LEU A 76 8.52 5.87 6.55
CA LEU A 76 8.61 7.08 7.37
C LEU A 76 9.13 8.23 6.54
N GLY A 77 10.25 8.02 5.87
CA GLY A 77 10.78 8.97 4.90
C GLY A 77 10.83 8.30 3.53
N VAL A 78 10.88 9.11 2.48
CA VAL A 78 10.95 8.60 1.12
C VAL A 78 12.28 9.04 0.52
N GLY A 79 13.14 8.05 0.24
CA GLY A 79 14.42 8.33 -0.43
C GLY A 79 14.20 8.85 -1.85
N LYS A 80 15.26 9.45 -2.38
CA LYS A 80 15.21 10.08 -3.70
C LYS A 80 14.77 9.10 -4.79
N HIS A 81 15.34 7.89 -4.78
CA HIS A 81 15.02 6.89 -5.80
C HIS A 81 13.53 6.50 -5.75
N ALA A 82 13.01 6.25 -4.57
CA ALA A 82 11.61 5.87 -4.43
C ALA A 82 10.69 7.01 -4.85
N ARG A 83 11.04 8.26 -4.54
CA ARG A 83 10.23 9.40 -4.94
C ARG A 83 10.16 9.56 -6.46
N GLU A 84 11.22 9.18 -7.16
CA GLU A 84 11.28 9.29 -8.62
C GLU A 84 10.69 8.06 -9.30
N ASP A 85 10.99 6.87 -8.77
CA ASP A 85 10.67 5.62 -9.43
C ASP A 85 9.24 5.15 -9.18
N LEU A 86 8.70 5.40 -7.98
CA LEU A 86 7.36 4.91 -7.65
C LEU A 86 6.27 5.55 -8.52
N PRO A 87 6.29 6.87 -8.77
CA PRO A 87 5.31 7.44 -9.70
C PRO A 87 5.40 6.87 -11.11
N LYS A 88 6.60 6.57 -11.58
CA LYS A 88 6.78 5.97 -12.90
C LYS A 88 6.22 4.55 -12.94
N LEU A 89 6.46 3.79 -11.88
CA LEU A 89 5.92 2.42 -11.79
C LEU A 89 4.39 2.44 -11.81
N VAL A 90 3.77 3.36 -11.08
CA VAL A 90 2.33 3.50 -11.07
C VAL A 90 1.82 3.94 -12.44
N GLN A 91 2.54 4.83 -13.10
CA GLN A 91 2.20 5.28 -14.44
C GLN A 91 2.24 4.12 -15.44
N ASP A 92 3.24 3.26 -15.34
CA ASP A 92 3.35 2.06 -16.18
C ASP A 92 2.18 1.12 -15.94
N LEU A 93 1.79 0.94 -14.68
CA LEU A 93 0.64 0.10 -14.33
C LEU A 93 -0.65 0.68 -14.89
N GLN A 94 -0.80 2.01 -14.84
CA GLN A 94 -1.96 2.67 -15.41
C GLN A 94 -2.04 2.42 -16.92
N GLY A 95 -0.90 2.39 -17.60
CA GLY A 95 -0.85 2.08 -19.03
C GLY A 95 -1.24 0.64 -19.34
N LEU A 96 -0.85 -0.30 -18.46
CA LEU A 96 -1.20 -1.71 -18.63
C LEU A 96 -2.67 -2.00 -18.34
N TYR A 97 -3.27 -1.23 -17.43
CA TYR A 97 -4.65 -1.45 -17.00
C TYR A 97 -5.44 -0.14 -17.14
N PRO A 98 -5.75 0.26 -18.39
CA PRO A 98 -6.35 1.57 -18.61
C PRO A 98 -7.76 1.74 -18.02
N ASN A 99 -8.43 0.63 -17.73
CA ASN A 99 -9.77 0.68 -17.14
C ASN A 99 -9.75 0.68 -15.61
N VAL A 100 -8.57 0.59 -15.00
CA VAL A 100 -8.41 0.62 -13.55
C VAL A 100 -7.92 2.01 -13.16
N SER A 101 -8.51 2.56 -12.10
CA SER A 101 -8.10 3.85 -11.56
C SER A 101 -7.04 3.63 -10.48
N PHE A 102 -5.87 4.24 -10.64
CA PHE A 102 -4.78 4.15 -9.67
C PHE A 102 -4.60 5.47 -8.95
N GLU A 103 -4.42 5.42 -7.63
CA GLU A 103 -4.08 6.59 -6.82
C GLU A 103 -2.84 6.26 -6.00
N LEU A 104 -1.79 7.05 -6.18
CA LEU A 104 -0.59 6.94 -5.36
C LEU A 104 -0.68 7.99 -4.26
N ARG A 105 -0.73 7.52 -3.00
CA ARG A 105 -0.79 8.40 -1.85
C ARG A 105 0.62 8.80 -1.41
N GLN A 106 0.70 9.85 -0.60
CA GLN A 106 1.97 10.20 0.01
C GLN A 106 2.36 9.13 1.05
N ALA A 107 3.64 9.05 1.39
CA ALA A 107 4.10 8.10 2.40
C ALA A 107 3.44 8.39 3.74
N VAL A 108 3.10 7.32 4.48
CA VAL A 108 2.42 7.48 5.78
C VAL A 108 3.22 8.33 6.76
N GLY A 109 4.56 8.27 6.67
CA GLY A 109 5.43 9.06 7.54
C GLY A 109 5.30 10.57 7.35
N GLU A 110 4.68 11.01 6.25
CA GLU A 110 4.44 12.42 5.98
C GLU A 110 3.04 12.87 6.40
N GLU A 111 2.21 11.94 6.86
CA GLU A 111 0.86 12.28 7.33
C GLU A 111 0.93 12.92 8.72
N PRO A 112 0.35 14.11 8.91
CA PRO A 112 0.40 14.78 10.22
C PRO A 112 -0.17 13.94 11.36
N GLU A 113 -1.22 13.18 11.10
CA GLU A 113 -1.85 12.33 12.12
C GLU A 113 -0.88 11.26 12.62
N LEU A 114 -0.11 10.67 11.70
CA LEU A 114 0.87 9.65 12.11
C LEU A 114 2.05 10.29 12.85
N ILE A 115 2.50 11.44 12.40
CA ILE A 115 3.59 12.16 13.07
C ILE A 115 3.19 12.45 14.51
N GLN A 116 1.96 12.93 14.74
CA GLN A 116 1.46 13.21 16.09
C GLN A 116 1.39 11.94 16.93
N SER A 117 0.91 10.85 16.36
CA SER A 117 0.81 9.56 17.07
C SER A 117 2.19 9.02 17.44
N MET A 118 3.13 9.09 16.53
CA MET A 118 4.49 8.63 16.81
C MET A 118 5.14 9.47 17.90
N ALA A 119 4.94 10.78 17.88
CA ALA A 119 5.50 11.65 18.91
C ALA A 119 4.91 11.30 20.28
N ALA A 120 3.61 11.08 20.35
CA ALA A 120 2.96 10.70 21.60
C ALA A 120 3.47 9.36 22.12
N ILE A 121 3.64 8.39 21.22
CA ILE A 121 4.16 7.07 21.57
C ILE A 121 5.58 7.20 22.10
N ALA A 122 6.41 7.99 21.42
CA ALA A 122 7.81 8.15 21.80
C ALA A 122 7.99 8.86 23.14
N LEU A 123 7.02 9.72 23.52
CA LEU A 123 7.07 10.46 24.78
C LEU A 123 6.53 9.68 25.96
N ARG A 124 5.89 8.55 25.75
CA ARG A 124 5.34 7.76 26.85
C ARG A 124 6.45 7.28 27.78
N VAL A 125 6.15 7.38 29.09
CA VAL A 125 7.10 7.07 30.15
C VAL A 125 6.62 5.81 30.88
N ASN A 126 6.66 4.71 30.45
CA ASN A 126 6.39 3.47 31.19
C ASN A 126 6.84 2.25 30.40
#